data_7e0558decbde2dc7c94cb7cbca8c634d
#
_entry.id   7e0558decbde2dc7c94cb7cbca8c634d
#
_cell.length_a   1.000
_cell.length_b   1.000
_cell.length_c   1.000
_cell.angle_alpha   90.00
_cell.angle_beta   90.00
_cell.angle_gamma   90.00
#
_symmetry.space_group_name_H-M   'P 1'
#
loop_
_entity.id
_entity.type
_entity.pdbx_description
1 polymer ?
#
loop_
_entity_poly.entity_id
_entity_poly.type
_entity_poly.pdbx_seq_one_letter_code
_entity_poly.pdbx_strand_id
1 'polypeptide(L)'
;MNSEEIGAVPLRMLVMSLTGNCNLACRYCYATAQDRHTMTWETARRAIDLAAAGKMPFILQFSGGEPLLALPLLRQMADYVRRNRIPARMDLQTNGTLLTEETATFLRSAHIGIGVSLDGRPAVHDALRCYPDGRGTAADVVAGIRRLAQCGMEIGLTTVVTADNVAELSGVVEMAYYLGNVRRVGFDLLRPQGRGSAVRSARAEDMAQAMEAVFALNRKLGRMTGRTMAITQMEQAACLARRTGGGFSHCHAMNGAGVHVDARGNIYACSSFVGDAHFLLGNVERGIDVQRQKEVAQEMQNAMAFCMTCADFSACGGACYARRAGQESPAVSAAECALKRAAMRAAGS
;
A
#
# COMPACT_ATOMS: atom_id res chain seq x y z
N MET A 1 0.07 -35.69 10.82
CA MET A 1 1.10 -35.29 9.85
C MET A 1 1.96 -34.27 10.57
N ASN A 2 3.23 -34.61 10.75
CA ASN A 2 4.15 -33.87 11.62
C ASN A 2 4.48 -32.48 11.03
N SER A 3 4.48 -31.49 11.90
CA SER A 3 4.79 -30.08 11.62
C SER A 3 6.27 -29.78 11.29
N GLU A 4 7.06 -30.78 10.96
CA GLU A 4 8.50 -30.66 10.68
C GLU A 4 8.86 -30.65 9.19
N GLU A 5 7.93 -30.83 8.31
CA GLU A 5 8.15 -30.70 6.86
C GLU A 5 7.55 -29.40 6.39
N ILE A 6 8.39 -28.49 6.00
CA ILE A 6 8.21 -27.42 5.04
C ILE A 6 8.74 -26.10 5.61
N GLY A 7 9.94 -25.74 5.22
CA GLY A 7 10.53 -24.42 5.39
C GLY A 7 9.73 -23.30 4.69
N ALA A 8 8.46 -23.16 5.05
CA ALA A 8 7.63 -22.05 4.61
C ALA A 8 8.17 -20.76 5.23
N VAL A 9 8.37 -19.72 4.42
CA VAL A 9 8.73 -18.40 4.93
C VAL A 9 7.55 -17.89 5.77
N PRO A 10 7.75 -17.58 7.06
CA PRO A 10 6.67 -17.04 7.88
C PRO A 10 6.10 -15.77 7.28
N LEU A 11 4.78 -15.69 7.17
CA LEU A 11 4.14 -14.50 6.62
C LEU A 11 4.35 -13.31 7.56
N ARG A 12 4.78 -12.21 6.99
CA ARG A 12 4.96 -10.91 7.66
C ARG A 12 3.90 -9.91 7.23
N MET A 13 3.23 -10.18 6.11
CA MET A 13 2.16 -9.34 5.58
C MET A 13 1.09 -10.18 4.89
N LEU A 14 -0.14 -10.01 5.33
CA LEU A 14 -1.35 -10.53 4.69
C LEU A 14 -2.19 -9.34 4.23
N VAL A 15 -2.32 -9.16 2.91
CA VAL A 15 -3.25 -8.18 2.33
C VAL A 15 -4.52 -8.92 1.94
N MET A 16 -5.67 -8.39 2.29
CA MET A 16 -6.96 -9.01 1.98
C MET A 16 -7.85 -8.04 1.20
N SER A 17 -8.27 -8.44 0.00
CA SER A 17 -9.34 -7.77 -0.73
C SER A 17 -10.69 -8.23 -0.19
N LEU A 18 -11.30 -7.44 0.69
CA LEU A 18 -12.61 -7.78 1.27
C LEU A 18 -13.73 -7.80 0.22
N THR A 19 -13.57 -6.99 -0.82
CA THR A 19 -14.42 -6.95 -2.02
C THR A 19 -13.67 -6.25 -3.14
N GLY A 20 -13.96 -6.61 -4.38
CA GLY A 20 -13.50 -5.86 -5.55
C GLY A 20 -14.42 -4.69 -5.93
N ASN A 21 -15.58 -4.55 -5.26
CA ASN A 21 -16.44 -3.38 -5.45
C ASN A 21 -15.78 -2.10 -4.93
N CYS A 22 -15.97 -1.01 -5.64
CA CYS A 22 -15.55 0.31 -5.22
C CYS A 22 -16.61 1.33 -5.61
N ASN A 23 -16.84 2.30 -4.76
CA ASN A 23 -17.74 3.43 -5.04
C ASN A 23 -17.07 4.53 -5.89
N LEU A 24 -15.77 4.39 -6.22
CA LEU A 24 -15.02 5.34 -7.04
C LEU A 24 -14.61 4.75 -8.40
N ALA A 25 -14.32 5.66 -9.35
CA ALA A 25 -13.84 5.36 -10.69
C ALA A 25 -12.48 5.99 -10.97
N CYS A 26 -11.52 5.92 -10.04
CA CYS A 26 -10.18 6.53 -10.17
C CYS A 26 -9.53 6.19 -11.52
N ARG A 27 -8.94 7.20 -12.20
CA ARG A 27 -8.40 7.09 -13.56
C ARG A 27 -7.26 6.07 -13.69
N TYR A 28 -6.50 5.87 -12.63
CA TYR A 28 -5.30 5.01 -12.61
C TYR A 28 -5.51 3.70 -11.81
N CYS A 29 -6.75 3.31 -11.52
CA CYS A 29 -7.00 2.13 -10.71
C CYS A 29 -6.46 0.85 -11.36
N TYR A 30 -5.53 0.18 -10.68
CA TYR A 30 -4.96 -1.10 -11.14
C TYR A 30 -5.86 -2.29 -10.81
N ALA A 31 -6.75 -2.15 -9.82
CA ALA A 31 -7.56 -3.24 -9.26
C ALA A 31 -8.87 -3.48 -10.01
N THR A 32 -9.00 -3.03 -11.27
CA THR A 32 -10.25 -3.12 -12.05
C THR A 32 -10.63 -4.53 -12.45
N ALA A 33 -9.68 -5.45 -12.47
CA ALA A 33 -9.91 -6.87 -12.77
C ALA A 33 -10.27 -7.70 -11.54
N GLN A 34 -10.31 -7.11 -10.34
CA GLN A 34 -10.68 -7.83 -9.13
C GLN A 34 -12.16 -8.22 -9.16
N ASP A 35 -12.44 -9.44 -8.70
CA ASP A 35 -13.80 -9.96 -8.58
C ASP A 35 -14.63 -9.08 -7.63
N ARG A 36 -15.79 -8.63 -8.10
CA ARG A 36 -16.70 -7.78 -7.33
C ARG A 36 -17.40 -8.50 -6.17
N HIS A 37 -17.15 -9.77 -5.99
CA HIS A 37 -17.66 -10.54 -4.86
C HIS A 37 -17.21 -9.93 -3.52
N THR A 38 -18.02 -10.08 -2.49
CA THR A 38 -17.62 -9.76 -1.11
C THR A 38 -17.16 -11.05 -0.44
N MET A 39 -16.00 -11.00 0.20
CA MET A 39 -15.42 -12.14 0.91
C MET A 39 -16.38 -12.66 1.99
N THR A 40 -16.48 -13.98 2.11
CA THR A 40 -17.24 -14.60 3.19
C THR A 40 -16.45 -14.58 4.51
N TRP A 41 -17.15 -14.65 5.62
CA TRP A 41 -16.51 -14.78 6.93
C TRP A 41 -15.59 -16.00 7.00
N GLU A 42 -16.03 -17.14 6.49
CA GLU A 42 -15.24 -18.38 6.53
C GLU A 42 -13.93 -18.23 5.74
N THR A 43 -13.97 -17.62 4.56
CA THR A 43 -12.78 -17.30 3.76
C THR A 43 -11.84 -16.36 4.53
N ALA A 44 -12.38 -15.30 5.13
CA ALA A 44 -11.60 -14.35 5.92
C ALA A 44 -10.92 -15.01 7.12
N ARG A 45 -11.65 -15.81 7.87
CA ARG A 45 -11.14 -16.56 9.02
C ARG A 45 -10.00 -17.48 8.63
N ARG A 46 -10.17 -18.29 7.58
CA ARG A 46 -9.13 -19.21 7.09
C ARG A 46 -7.86 -18.46 6.65
N ALA A 47 -8.00 -17.32 5.99
CA ALA A 47 -6.86 -16.49 5.60
C ALA A 47 -6.08 -15.96 6.81
N ILE A 48 -6.78 -15.51 7.84
CA ILE A 48 -6.17 -15.04 9.09
C ILE A 48 -5.47 -16.21 9.82
N ASP A 49 -6.13 -17.36 9.94
CA ASP A 49 -5.57 -18.54 10.58
C ASP A 49 -4.30 -19.04 9.87
N LEU A 50 -4.30 -19.03 8.53
CA LEU A 50 -3.14 -19.39 7.71
C LEU A 50 -1.94 -18.48 8.02
N ALA A 51 -2.14 -17.17 8.12
CA ALA A 51 -1.07 -16.24 8.45
C ALA A 51 -0.61 -16.38 9.91
N ALA A 52 -1.53 -16.64 10.81
CA ALA A 52 -1.25 -16.83 12.24
C ALA A 52 -0.53 -18.15 12.56
N ALA A 53 -0.62 -19.16 11.69
CA ALA A 53 0.03 -20.47 11.88
C ALA A 53 1.55 -20.37 12.09
N GLY A 54 2.21 -19.37 11.50
CA GLY A 54 3.63 -19.11 11.67
C GLY A 54 4.00 -18.57 13.06
N LYS A 55 3.04 -18.25 13.92
CA LYS A 55 3.22 -17.70 15.30
C LYS A 55 4.11 -16.45 15.37
N MET A 56 4.30 -15.76 14.25
CA MET A 56 5.09 -14.55 14.16
C MET A 56 4.18 -13.33 14.00
N PRO A 57 4.56 -12.16 14.53
CA PRO A 57 3.83 -10.93 14.27
C PRO A 57 3.79 -10.60 12.78
N PHE A 58 2.60 -10.21 12.28
CA PHE A 58 2.40 -9.84 10.88
C PHE A 58 1.47 -8.63 10.74
N ILE A 59 1.50 -8.03 9.56
CA ILE A 59 0.59 -6.95 9.18
C ILE A 59 -0.61 -7.60 8.50
N LEU A 60 -1.82 -7.33 9.01
CA LEU A 60 -3.08 -7.65 8.36
C LEU A 60 -3.65 -6.38 7.75
N GLN A 61 -3.53 -6.24 6.42
CA GLN A 61 -3.99 -5.07 5.70
C GLN A 61 -5.33 -5.33 5.02
N PHE A 62 -6.35 -4.59 5.42
CA PHE A 62 -7.66 -4.57 4.76
C PHE A 62 -7.61 -3.67 3.54
N SER A 63 -7.97 -4.22 2.39
CA SER A 63 -7.88 -3.60 1.08
C SER A 63 -9.02 -4.11 0.17
N GLY A 64 -8.86 -3.92 -1.15
CA GLY A 64 -9.79 -4.36 -2.19
C GLY A 64 -10.08 -3.24 -3.17
N GLY A 65 -11.34 -3.12 -3.62
CA GLY A 65 -11.84 -1.92 -4.24
C GLY A 65 -11.97 -0.81 -3.19
N GLU A 66 -13.05 -0.86 -2.38
CA GLU A 66 -13.16 -0.06 -1.16
C GLU A 66 -13.58 -0.97 0.00
N PRO A 67 -12.70 -1.24 0.96
CA PRO A 67 -12.96 -2.19 2.05
C PRO A 67 -14.09 -1.77 2.99
N LEU A 68 -14.40 -0.47 3.11
CA LEU A 68 -15.52 0.01 3.93
C LEU A 68 -16.90 -0.36 3.35
N LEU A 69 -17.00 -0.80 2.10
CA LEU A 69 -18.22 -1.42 1.58
C LEU A 69 -18.51 -2.78 2.24
N ALA A 70 -17.49 -3.42 2.83
CA ALA A 70 -17.61 -4.67 3.57
C ALA A 70 -17.40 -4.44 5.10
N LEU A 71 -17.83 -3.30 5.63
CA LEU A 71 -17.64 -2.92 7.05
C LEU A 71 -18.13 -3.99 8.04
N PRO A 72 -19.28 -4.69 7.85
CA PRO A 72 -19.68 -5.75 8.75
C PRO A 72 -18.65 -6.89 8.84
N LEU A 73 -18.07 -7.31 7.71
CA LEU A 73 -17.02 -8.31 7.68
C LEU A 73 -15.74 -7.81 8.38
N LEU A 74 -15.35 -6.56 8.12
CA LEU A 74 -14.18 -5.96 8.75
C LEU A 74 -14.33 -5.93 10.28
N ARG A 75 -15.52 -5.60 10.80
CA ARG A 75 -15.83 -5.66 12.24
C ARG A 75 -15.64 -7.08 12.79
N GLN A 76 -16.16 -8.07 12.10
CA GLN A 76 -16.08 -9.49 12.48
C GLN A 76 -14.62 -9.97 12.52
N MET A 77 -13.82 -9.57 11.53
CA MET A 77 -12.38 -9.90 11.47
C MET A 77 -11.60 -9.25 12.61
N ALA A 78 -11.82 -7.97 12.88
CA ALA A 78 -11.15 -7.26 13.97
C ALA A 78 -11.49 -7.89 15.35
N ASP A 79 -12.74 -8.25 15.55
CA ASP A 79 -13.16 -8.95 16.76
C ASP A 79 -12.51 -10.33 16.90
N TYR A 80 -12.39 -11.07 15.80
CA TYR A 80 -11.74 -12.37 15.77
C TYR A 80 -10.25 -12.28 16.14
N VAL A 81 -9.52 -11.37 15.51
CA VAL A 81 -8.10 -11.10 15.79
C VAL A 81 -7.90 -10.79 17.27
N ARG A 82 -8.74 -9.91 17.84
CA ARG A 82 -8.66 -9.51 19.25
C ARG A 82 -8.98 -10.65 20.21
N ARG A 83 -10.10 -11.35 20.01
CA ARG A 83 -10.57 -12.44 20.90
C ARG A 83 -9.58 -13.59 20.95
N ASN A 84 -8.96 -13.93 19.82
CA ASN A 84 -7.99 -15.01 19.71
C ASN A 84 -6.53 -14.55 19.97
N ARG A 85 -6.32 -13.29 20.34
CA ARG A 85 -4.98 -12.71 20.59
C ARG A 85 -3.99 -12.97 19.46
N ILE A 86 -4.48 -12.91 18.22
CA ILE A 86 -3.64 -13.11 17.04
C ILE A 86 -2.64 -11.95 16.95
N PRO A 87 -1.33 -12.22 16.78
CA PRO A 87 -0.29 -11.18 16.77
C PRO A 87 -0.27 -10.39 15.45
N ALA A 88 -1.43 -9.85 15.06
CA ALA A 88 -1.60 -9.07 13.84
C ALA A 88 -1.73 -7.57 14.16
N ARG A 89 -0.92 -6.74 13.51
CA ARG A 89 -1.21 -5.32 13.40
C ARG A 89 -2.18 -5.10 12.26
N MET A 90 -3.34 -4.56 12.56
CA MET A 90 -4.40 -4.31 11.58
C MET A 90 -4.24 -2.92 10.97
N ASP A 91 -4.19 -2.86 9.65
CA ASP A 91 -4.12 -1.62 8.86
C ASP A 91 -5.25 -1.61 7.81
N LEU A 92 -5.88 -0.46 7.61
CA LEU A 92 -6.92 -0.22 6.60
C LEU A 92 -6.42 0.77 5.55
N GLN A 93 -6.51 0.41 4.28
CA GLN A 93 -6.31 1.36 3.18
C GLN A 93 -7.66 1.68 2.54
N THR A 94 -8.10 2.94 2.64
CA THR A 94 -9.41 3.39 2.17
C THR A 94 -9.33 4.64 1.30
N ASN A 95 -10.34 4.84 0.44
CA ASN A 95 -10.51 6.09 -0.28
C ASN A 95 -11.07 7.22 0.60
N GLY A 96 -11.54 6.91 1.81
CA GLY A 96 -11.96 7.88 2.82
C GLY A 96 -13.37 8.45 2.67
N THR A 97 -14.08 8.19 1.55
CA THR A 97 -15.40 8.80 1.28
C THR A 97 -16.53 8.19 2.12
N LEU A 98 -16.35 6.96 2.61
CA LEU A 98 -17.34 6.23 3.41
C LEU A 98 -17.11 6.31 4.92
N LEU A 99 -16.18 7.15 5.37
CA LEU A 99 -15.89 7.35 6.79
C LEU A 99 -17.01 8.15 7.46
N THR A 100 -17.82 7.48 8.28
CA THR A 100 -18.81 8.08 9.19
C THR A 100 -18.24 8.20 10.60
N GLU A 101 -18.91 8.91 11.48
CA GLU A 101 -18.55 9.00 12.91
C GLU A 101 -18.57 7.61 13.58
N GLU A 102 -19.59 6.80 13.27
CA GLU A 102 -19.70 5.42 13.75
C GLU A 102 -18.51 4.56 13.29
N THR A 103 -18.16 4.66 12.00
CA THR A 103 -17.00 3.95 11.43
C THR A 103 -15.70 4.39 12.10
N ALA A 104 -15.50 5.70 12.28
CA ALA A 104 -14.30 6.24 12.92
C ALA A 104 -14.19 5.77 14.38
N THR A 105 -15.28 5.77 15.13
CA THR A 105 -15.32 5.26 16.51
C THR A 105 -14.96 3.77 16.57
N PHE A 106 -15.50 2.98 15.67
CA PHE A 106 -15.16 1.55 15.57
C PHE A 106 -13.67 1.36 15.26
N LEU A 107 -13.14 2.01 14.22
CA LEU A 107 -11.74 1.87 13.81
C LEU A 107 -10.77 2.23 14.94
N ARG A 108 -11.09 3.29 15.71
CA ARG A 108 -10.34 3.66 16.91
C ARG A 108 -10.38 2.58 17.98
N SER A 109 -11.58 2.09 18.33
CA SER A 109 -11.76 1.08 19.38
C SER A 109 -11.11 -0.26 19.03
N ALA A 110 -11.02 -0.58 17.75
CA ALA A 110 -10.36 -1.78 17.23
C ALA A 110 -8.85 -1.61 17.01
N HIS A 111 -8.28 -0.42 17.30
CA HIS A 111 -6.86 -0.08 17.08
C HIS A 111 -6.39 -0.36 15.64
N ILE A 112 -7.21 -0.03 14.65
CA ILE A 112 -6.87 -0.21 13.23
C ILE A 112 -6.11 1.04 12.75
N GLY A 113 -4.89 0.85 12.23
CA GLY A 113 -4.12 1.89 11.56
C GLY A 113 -4.79 2.29 10.23
N ILE A 114 -4.77 3.58 9.89
CA ILE A 114 -5.51 4.07 8.71
C ILE A 114 -4.60 4.78 7.74
N GLY A 115 -4.60 4.29 6.48
CA GLY A 115 -4.11 4.99 5.32
C GLY A 115 -5.29 5.51 4.50
N VAL A 116 -5.34 6.82 4.25
CA VAL A 116 -6.35 7.44 3.38
C VAL A 116 -5.70 7.85 2.07
N SER A 117 -6.39 7.57 0.98
CA SER A 117 -5.93 7.94 -0.35
C SER A 117 -6.24 9.42 -0.65
N LEU A 118 -5.19 10.24 -0.85
CA LEU A 118 -5.33 11.66 -1.23
C LEU A 118 -4.19 12.06 -2.16
N ASP A 119 -4.50 12.57 -3.37
CA ASP A 119 -3.50 12.79 -4.42
C ASP A 119 -3.06 14.26 -4.57
N GLY A 120 -3.44 15.12 -3.65
CA GLY A 120 -3.06 16.53 -3.66
C GLY A 120 -4.15 17.47 -3.20
N ARG A 121 -4.04 18.73 -3.63
CA ARG A 121 -5.11 19.73 -3.44
C ARG A 121 -6.41 19.27 -4.12
N PRO A 122 -7.59 19.79 -3.73
CA PRO A 122 -8.88 19.31 -4.23
C PRO A 122 -8.96 19.16 -5.74
N ALA A 123 -8.56 20.15 -6.51
CA ALA A 123 -8.63 20.12 -7.98
C ALA A 123 -7.77 19.01 -8.59
N VAL A 124 -6.57 18.77 -8.04
CA VAL A 124 -5.65 17.70 -8.49
C VAL A 124 -6.21 16.33 -8.11
N HIS A 125 -6.70 16.19 -6.89
CA HIS A 125 -7.31 14.95 -6.41
C HIS A 125 -8.54 14.58 -7.24
N ASP A 126 -9.47 15.52 -7.47
CA ASP A 126 -10.72 15.30 -8.17
C ASP A 126 -10.50 14.93 -9.65
N ALA A 127 -9.44 15.46 -10.28
CA ALA A 127 -9.07 15.09 -11.64
C ALA A 127 -8.64 13.61 -11.78
N LEU A 128 -8.17 12.99 -10.70
CA LEU A 128 -7.64 11.62 -10.68
C LEU A 128 -8.56 10.62 -9.98
N ARG A 129 -9.25 11.07 -8.92
CA ARG A 129 -10.15 10.26 -8.11
C ARG A 129 -11.56 10.83 -8.14
N CYS A 130 -12.40 10.26 -8.97
CA CYS A 130 -13.78 10.68 -9.13
C CYS A 130 -14.76 9.55 -8.81
N TYR A 131 -16.01 9.93 -8.59
CA TYR A 131 -17.14 9.02 -8.63
C TYR A 131 -17.42 8.53 -10.06
N PRO A 132 -18.20 7.44 -10.26
CA PRO A 132 -18.56 6.97 -11.60
C PRO A 132 -19.31 8.00 -12.47
N ASP A 133 -19.97 8.97 -11.85
CA ASP A 133 -20.67 10.08 -12.52
C ASP A 133 -19.76 11.27 -12.87
N GLY A 134 -18.46 11.16 -12.57
CA GLY A 134 -17.45 12.18 -12.84
C GLY A 134 -17.30 13.25 -11.76
N ARG A 135 -18.14 13.27 -10.71
CA ARG A 135 -17.96 14.21 -9.58
C ARG A 135 -16.67 13.97 -8.86
N GLY A 136 -16.03 15.05 -8.38
CA GLY A 136 -14.85 15.00 -7.51
C GLY A 136 -15.18 14.41 -6.14
N THR A 137 -14.17 13.90 -5.46
CA THR A 137 -14.30 13.21 -4.17
C THR A 137 -13.55 13.90 -3.03
N ALA A 138 -12.77 14.95 -3.32
CA ALA A 138 -11.92 15.62 -2.33
C ALA A 138 -12.69 16.14 -1.10
N ALA A 139 -13.87 16.71 -1.31
CA ALA A 139 -14.71 17.22 -0.22
C ALA A 139 -15.12 16.10 0.74
N ASP A 140 -15.55 14.95 0.21
CA ASP A 140 -15.98 13.79 1.01
C ASP A 140 -14.80 13.14 1.72
N VAL A 141 -13.63 13.03 1.06
CA VAL A 141 -12.39 12.54 1.68
C VAL A 141 -11.95 13.43 2.84
N VAL A 142 -11.93 14.75 2.64
CA VAL A 142 -11.59 15.73 3.70
C VAL A 142 -12.57 15.63 4.85
N ALA A 143 -13.88 15.51 4.58
CA ALA A 143 -14.88 15.31 5.63
C ALA A 143 -14.66 14.01 6.40
N GLY A 144 -14.32 12.91 5.72
CA GLY A 144 -13.97 11.63 6.34
C GLY A 144 -12.73 11.75 7.26
N ILE A 145 -11.67 12.41 6.79
CA ILE A 145 -10.45 12.63 7.58
C ILE A 145 -10.73 13.49 8.83
N ARG A 146 -11.59 14.50 8.70
CA ARG A 146 -12.01 15.33 9.85
C ARG A 146 -12.77 14.51 10.89
N ARG A 147 -13.63 13.58 10.50
CA ARG A 147 -14.31 12.67 11.44
C ARG A 147 -13.31 11.79 12.19
N LEU A 148 -12.28 11.29 11.52
CA LEU A 148 -11.19 10.58 12.19
C LEU A 148 -10.44 11.47 13.19
N ALA A 149 -10.18 12.75 12.83
CA ALA A 149 -9.56 13.72 13.73
C ALA A 149 -10.42 14.00 14.98
N GLN A 150 -11.73 14.15 14.81
CA GLN A 150 -12.68 14.34 15.93
C GLN A 150 -12.69 13.14 16.88
N CYS A 151 -12.46 11.92 16.36
CA CYS A 151 -12.24 10.73 17.18
C CYS A 151 -10.82 10.64 17.75
N GLY A 152 -9.94 11.63 17.55
CA GLY A 152 -8.56 11.62 18.05
C GLY A 152 -7.64 10.62 17.32
N MET A 153 -7.97 10.24 16.08
CA MET A 153 -7.16 9.31 15.30
C MET A 153 -6.14 10.05 14.44
N GLU A 154 -4.92 9.53 14.47
CA GLU A 154 -3.85 9.91 13.56
C GLU A 154 -3.84 8.97 12.35
N ILE A 155 -3.54 9.52 11.16
CA ILE A 155 -3.61 8.78 9.90
C ILE A 155 -2.35 8.95 9.05
N GLY A 156 -2.18 8.03 8.08
CA GLY A 156 -1.28 8.20 6.94
C GLY A 156 -2.04 8.62 5.68
N LEU A 157 -1.42 9.41 4.82
CA LEU A 157 -1.89 9.63 3.45
C LEU A 157 -1.09 8.77 2.47
N THR A 158 -1.79 8.22 1.48
CA THR A 158 -1.16 7.55 0.33
C THR A 158 -1.57 8.27 -0.94
N THR A 159 -0.57 8.70 -1.70
CA THR A 159 -0.72 9.41 -2.97
C THR A 159 -0.24 8.54 -4.11
N VAL A 160 -1.02 8.37 -5.16
CA VAL A 160 -0.55 7.75 -6.41
C VAL A 160 0.04 8.82 -7.30
N VAL A 161 1.32 8.66 -7.66
CA VAL A 161 2.04 9.61 -8.50
C VAL A 161 1.95 9.22 -9.97
N THR A 162 1.50 10.15 -10.78
CA THR A 162 1.36 10.07 -12.25
C THR A 162 2.06 11.26 -12.91
N ALA A 163 2.13 11.29 -14.23
CA ALA A 163 2.59 12.48 -14.94
C ALA A 163 1.69 13.71 -14.71
N ASP A 164 0.40 13.48 -14.40
CA ASP A 164 -0.59 14.55 -14.27
C ASP A 164 -0.52 15.29 -12.91
N ASN A 165 0.08 14.66 -11.87
CA ASN A 165 0.15 15.27 -10.53
C ASN A 165 1.57 15.38 -9.95
N VAL A 166 2.60 14.89 -10.64
CA VAL A 166 3.98 14.90 -10.10
C VAL A 166 4.46 16.29 -9.73
N ALA A 167 4.14 17.32 -10.50
CA ALA A 167 4.51 18.72 -10.23
C ALA A 167 3.79 19.30 -9.00
N GLU A 168 2.69 18.69 -8.55
CA GLU A 168 1.83 19.18 -7.49
C GLU A 168 1.98 18.39 -6.16
N LEU A 169 3.00 17.53 -6.03
CA LEU A 169 3.16 16.66 -4.83
C LEU A 169 3.39 17.44 -3.54
N SER A 170 3.95 18.65 -3.61
CA SER A 170 4.04 19.55 -2.45
C SER A 170 2.67 19.90 -1.88
N GLY A 171 1.62 19.96 -2.70
CA GLY A 171 0.25 20.15 -2.26
C GLY A 171 -0.29 19.05 -1.38
N VAL A 172 0.23 17.80 -1.49
CA VAL A 172 -0.11 16.71 -0.54
C VAL A 172 0.40 17.04 0.85
N VAL A 173 1.63 17.56 0.95
CA VAL A 173 2.23 17.98 2.23
C VAL A 173 1.44 19.12 2.85
N GLU A 174 1.06 20.13 2.06
CA GLU A 174 0.21 21.23 2.53
C GLU A 174 -1.12 20.70 3.08
N MET A 175 -1.79 19.83 2.33
CA MET A 175 -3.04 19.21 2.79
C MET A 175 -2.84 18.41 4.09
N ALA A 176 -1.72 17.68 4.23
CA ALA A 176 -1.41 16.91 5.42
C ALA A 176 -1.24 17.83 6.67
N TYR A 177 -0.57 18.96 6.52
CA TYR A 177 -0.46 19.96 7.60
C TYR A 177 -1.80 20.63 7.90
N TYR A 178 -2.56 21.00 6.86
CA TYR A 178 -3.87 21.62 7.00
C TYR A 178 -4.87 20.72 7.75
N LEU A 179 -4.90 19.43 7.46
CA LEU A 179 -5.80 18.47 8.10
C LEU A 179 -5.47 18.20 9.57
N GLY A 180 -4.26 18.44 10.00
CA GLY A 180 -3.86 18.44 11.41
C GLY A 180 -3.60 17.06 12.04
N ASN A 181 -4.34 16.03 11.65
CA ASN A 181 -4.22 14.65 12.18
C ASN A 181 -3.41 13.70 11.29
N VAL A 182 -2.86 14.18 10.18
CA VAL A 182 -1.95 13.39 9.35
C VAL A 182 -0.57 13.36 10.00
N ARG A 183 0.05 12.18 10.07
CA ARG A 183 1.40 11.97 10.62
C ARG A 183 2.39 11.45 9.61
N ARG A 184 1.89 10.84 8.54
CA ARG A 184 2.72 10.23 7.50
C ARG A 184 2.15 10.48 6.13
N VAL A 185 3.03 10.69 5.16
CA VAL A 185 2.69 10.74 3.72
C VAL A 185 3.54 9.71 2.98
N GLY A 186 2.91 8.89 2.16
CA GLY A 186 3.57 7.93 1.27
C GLY A 186 3.25 8.23 -0.19
N PHE A 187 4.27 8.21 -1.04
CA PHE A 187 4.14 8.38 -2.48
C PHE A 187 4.25 7.02 -3.18
N ASP A 188 3.16 6.52 -3.72
CA ASP A 188 3.11 5.27 -4.50
C ASP A 188 3.11 5.63 -5.99
N LEU A 189 4.04 5.07 -6.75
CA LEU A 189 4.09 5.35 -8.19
C LEU A 189 3.01 4.55 -8.91
N LEU A 190 2.53 5.13 -10.01
CA LEU A 190 1.57 4.50 -10.91
C LEU A 190 1.94 3.04 -11.21
N ARG A 191 0.94 2.16 -11.17
CA ARG A 191 1.03 0.80 -11.69
C ARG A 191 0.37 0.77 -13.06
N PRO A 192 1.10 0.41 -14.14
CA PRO A 192 0.57 0.42 -15.50
C PRO A 192 -0.32 -0.79 -15.79
N GLN A 193 -1.34 -0.99 -14.95
CA GLN A 193 -2.28 -2.11 -14.98
C GLN A 193 -3.70 -1.58 -14.82
N GLY A 194 -4.70 -2.34 -15.26
CA GLY A 194 -6.09 -1.91 -15.25
C GLY A 194 -6.28 -0.56 -15.95
N ARG A 195 -7.01 0.38 -15.35
CA ARG A 195 -7.13 1.74 -15.92
C ARG A 195 -5.81 2.52 -15.92
N GLY A 196 -4.87 2.14 -15.06
CA GLY A 196 -3.54 2.76 -15.00
C GLY A 196 -2.71 2.57 -16.26
N SER A 197 -3.01 1.59 -17.11
CA SER A 197 -2.34 1.39 -18.40
C SER A 197 -2.56 2.54 -19.39
N ALA A 198 -3.66 3.29 -19.22
CA ALA A 198 -3.98 4.46 -20.05
C ALA A 198 -3.43 5.79 -19.47
N VAL A 199 -2.77 5.75 -18.31
CA VAL A 199 -2.23 6.94 -17.62
C VAL A 199 -0.71 6.96 -17.78
N ARG A 200 -0.17 8.15 -18.03
CA ARG A 200 1.29 8.31 -18.19
C ARG A 200 1.98 8.30 -16.82
N SER A 201 3.09 7.56 -16.73
CA SER A 201 3.98 7.59 -15.57
C SER A 201 4.74 8.92 -15.49
N ALA A 202 5.07 9.36 -14.29
CA ALA A 202 5.95 10.49 -14.06
C ALA A 202 7.35 10.22 -14.65
N ARG A 203 8.02 11.24 -15.17
CA ARG A 203 9.41 11.16 -15.62
C ARG A 203 10.35 11.23 -14.41
N ALA A 204 11.57 10.73 -14.57
CA ALA A 204 12.55 10.71 -13.48
C ALA A 204 12.96 12.12 -13.03
N GLU A 205 13.13 13.03 -13.98
CA GLU A 205 13.51 14.43 -13.71
C GLU A 205 12.40 15.15 -12.93
N ASP A 206 11.14 15.01 -13.38
CA ASP A 206 9.99 15.62 -12.75
C ASP A 206 9.82 15.07 -11.32
N MET A 207 10.04 13.75 -11.14
CA MET A 207 9.99 13.11 -9.83
C MET A 207 11.09 13.59 -8.88
N ALA A 208 12.33 13.75 -9.38
CA ALA A 208 13.43 14.26 -8.57
C ALA A 208 13.14 15.69 -8.08
N GLN A 209 12.72 16.58 -8.99
CA GLN A 209 12.36 17.96 -8.66
C GLN A 209 11.20 18.05 -7.68
N ALA A 210 10.16 17.25 -7.90
CA ALA A 210 8.98 17.21 -7.03
C ALA A 210 9.35 16.77 -5.60
N MET A 211 10.20 15.76 -5.46
CA MET A 211 10.62 15.30 -4.12
C MET A 211 11.51 16.32 -3.40
N GLU A 212 12.36 17.05 -4.09
CA GLU A 212 13.11 18.16 -3.49
C GLU A 212 12.18 19.23 -2.94
N ALA A 213 11.15 19.62 -3.72
CA ALA A 213 10.12 20.56 -3.28
C ALA A 213 9.32 20.02 -2.06
N VAL A 214 8.93 18.75 -2.09
CA VAL A 214 8.23 18.07 -0.98
C VAL A 214 9.07 18.12 0.30
N PHE A 215 10.35 17.75 0.25
CA PHE A 215 11.21 17.76 1.42
C PHE A 215 11.50 19.16 1.94
N ALA A 216 11.74 20.12 1.04
CA ALA A 216 11.95 21.52 1.41
C ALA A 216 10.72 22.10 2.13
N LEU A 217 9.53 21.88 1.57
CA LEU A 217 8.29 22.34 2.16
C LEU A 217 8.01 21.65 3.51
N ASN A 218 8.22 20.33 3.59
CA ASN A 218 8.03 19.60 4.86
C ASN A 218 8.93 20.14 5.97
N ARG A 219 10.21 20.41 5.67
CA ARG A 219 11.12 21.05 6.64
C ARG A 219 10.66 22.45 7.04
N LYS A 220 10.21 23.26 6.06
CA LYS A 220 9.69 24.63 6.34
C LYS A 220 8.49 24.59 7.26
N LEU A 221 7.45 23.81 6.90
CA LEU A 221 6.23 23.70 7.70
C LEU A 221 6.49 23.03 9.06
N GLY A 222 7.43 22.07 9.12
CA GLY A 222 7.86 21.44 10.36
C GLY A 222 8.42 22.45 11.36
N ARG A 223 9.30 23.36 10.90
CA ARG A 223 9.83 24.45 11.74
C ARG A 223 8.73 25.42 12.18
N MET A 224 7.79 25.76 11.31
CA MET A 224 6.71 26.70 11.63
C MET A 224 5.69 26.15 12.63
N THR A 225 5.43 24.85 12.58
CA THR A 225 4.37 24.19 13.37
C THR A 225 4.89 23.40 14.56
N GLY A 226 6.21 23.26 14.71
CA GLY A 226 6.83 22.39 15.72
C GLY A 226 6.60 20.89 15.49
N ARG A 227 6.07 20.49 14.31
CA ARG A 227 5.67 19.11 13.99
C ARG A 227 6.19 18.71 12.62
N THR A 228 7.11 17.78 12.55
CA THR A 228 7.60 17.23 11.28
C THR A 228 6.72 16.08 10.80
N MET A 229 6.32 16.12 9.52
CA MET A 229 5.59 15.04 8.87
C MET A 229 6.54 13.90 8.48
N ALA A 230 6.20 12.66 8.81
CA ALA A 230 6.92 11.51 8.33
C ALA A 230 6.68 11.30 6.82
N ILE A 231 7.74 11.14 6.05
CA ILE A 231 7.65 10.74 4.64
C ILE A 231 8.09 9.28 4.55
N THR A 232 7.19 8.40 4.10
CA THR A 232 7.39 6.94 4.11
C THR A 232 8.71 6.52 3.46
N GLN A 233 9.08 7.15 2.33
CA GLN A 233 10.30 6.81 1.60
C GLN A 233 11.57 7.19 2.36
N MET A 234 11.55 8.29 3.14
CA MET A 234 12.68 8.66 4.02
C MET A 234 12.84 7.66 5.17
N GLU A 235 11.71 7.27 5.80
CA GLU A 235 11.75 6.28 6.88
C GLU A 235 12.25 4.92 6.38
N GLN A 236 11.83 4.50 5.18
CA GLN A 236 12.33 3.29 4.53
C GLN A 236 13.82 3.37 4.25
N ALA A 237 14.30 4.46 3.67
CA ALA A 237 15.72 4.67 3.42
C ALA A 237 16.55 4.64 4.71
N ALA A 238 16.12 5.35 5.76
CA ALA A 238 16.77 5.34 7.06
C ALA A 238 16.76 3.95 7.74
N CYS A 239 15.68 3.19 7.57
CA CYS A 239 15.59 1.81 8.07
C CYS A 239 16.56 0.88 7.34
N LEU A 240 16.63 0.97 6.01
CA LEU A 240 17.51 0.14 5.19
C LEU A 240 18.98 0.45 5.43
N ALA A 241 19.35 1.72 5.61
CA ALA A 241 20.71 2.14 5.91
C ALA A 241 21.26 1.56 7.24
N ARG A 242 20.38 1.18 8.17
CA ARG A 242 20.74 0.56 9.45
C ARG A 242 20.82 -0.97 9.41
N ARG A 243 20.42 -1.60 8.29
CA ARG A 243 20.39 -3.07 8.17
C ARG A 243 21.68 -3.58 7.58
N THR A 244 22.28 -4.58 8.23
CA THR A 244 23.36 -5.39 7.68
C THR A 244 22.74 -6.54 6.89
N GLY A 245 22.57 -6.39 5.59
CA GLY A 245 22.06 -7.47 4.75
C GLY A 245 21.54 -6.92 3.42
N GLY A 246 21.98 -7.51 2.32
CA GLY A 246 21.49 -7.22 0.97
C GLY A 246 20.14 -7.87 0.69
N GLY A 247 19.58 -7.57 -0.49
CA GLY A 247 18.38 -8.18 -1.01
C GLY A 247 17.18 -7.23 -1.04
N PHE A 248 16.07 -7.71 -1.59
CA PHE A 248 14.82 -6.94 -1.79
C PHE A 248 14.00 -6.85 -0.49
N SER A 249 14.65 -6.48 0.61
CA SER A 249 14.09 -6.54 1.97
C SER A 249 12.92 -5.58 2.24
N HIS A 250 12.64 -4.64 1.34
CA HIS A 250 11.52 -3.71 1.45
C HIS A 250 10.20 -4.28 0.91
N CYS A 251 10.24 -5.35 0.10
CA CYS A 251 9.05 -5.93 -0.53
C CYS A 251 8.79 -7.34 0.00
N HIS A 252 7.73 -7.49 0.78
CA HIS A 252 7.35 -8.80 1.33
C HIS A 252 6.97 -9.82 0.26
N ALA A 253 6.43 -9.40 -0.88
CA ALA A 253 6.14 -10.29 -2.00
C ALA A 253 7.41 -10.89 -2.61
N MET A 254 8.43 -10.05 -2.86
CA MET A 254 9.70 -10.48 -3.47
C MET A 254 10.54 -11.38 -2.56
N ASN A 255 10.34 -11.34 -1.25
CA ASN A 255 11.05 -12.23 -0.32
C ASN A 255 10.18 -13.39 0.18
N GLY A 256 9.00 -13.58 -0.41
CA GLY A 256 8.09 -14.68 -0.07
C GLY A 256 7.37 -14.52 1.28
N ALA A 257 7.55 -13.39 2.00
CA ALA A 257 6.97 -13.17 3.33
C ALA A 257 5.64 -12.40 3.29
N GLY A 258 5.10 -12.11 2.10
CA GLY A 258 3.82 -11.42 1.94
C GLY A 258 2.95 -12.07 0.89
N VAL A 259 1.66 -12.10 1.17
CA VAL A 259 0.65 -12.63 0.23
C VAL A 259 -0.57 -11.71 0.18
N HIS A 260 -1.31 -11.84 -0.91
CA HIS A 260 -2.60 -11.20 -1.11
C HIS A 260 -3.69 -12.26 -1.26
N VAL A 261 -4.78 -12.13 -0.52
CA VAL A 261 -5.95 -13.00 -0.62
C VAL A 261 -7.11 -12.22 -1.24
N ASP A 262 -7.64 -12.73 -2.36
CA ASP A 262 -8.81 -12.16 -3.00
C ASP A 262 -10.13 -12.55 -2.28
N ALA A 263 -11.25 -11.98 -2.73
CA ALA A 263 -12.56 -12.24 -2.10
C ALA A 263 -13.05 -13.70 -2.23
N ARG A 264 -12.46 -14.49 -3.13
CA ARG A 264 -12.75 -15.92 -3.28
C ARG A 264 -11.79 -16.83 -2.52
N GLY A 265 -10.83 -16.25 -1.81
CA GLY A 265 -9.83 -17.00 -1.05
C GLY A 265 -8.62 -17.46 -1.86
N ASN A 266 -8.46 -17.03 -3.12
CA ASN A 266 -7.26 -17.31 -3.87
C ASN A 266 -6.10 -16.48 -3.33
N ILE A 267 -4.92 -17.09 -3.24
CA ILE A 267 -3.72 -16.50 -2.65
C ILE A 267 -2.74 -16.15 -3.76
N TYR A 268 -2.38 -14.88 -3.87
CA TYR A 268 -1.44 -14.34 -4.86
C TYR A 268 -0.20 -13.78 -4.19
N ALA A 269 0.90 -13.73 -4.93
CA ALA A 269 2.16 -13.16 -4.45
C ALA A 269 2.07 -11.65 -4.14
N CYS A 270 1.24 -10.91 -4.90
CA CYS A 270 1.11 -9.45 -4.75
C CYS A 270 -0.28 -9.00 -5.19
N SER A 271 -0.77 -7.89 -4.59
CA SER A 271 -2.06 -7.27 -4.95
C SER A 271 -2.16 -6.82 -6.42
N SER A 272 -1.03 -6.57 -7.05
CA SER A 272 -0.98 -6.17 -8.47
C SER A 272 -1.24 -7.32 -9.43
N PHE A 273 -1.18 -8.55 -8.97
CA PHE A 273 -1.31 -9.75 -9.81
C PHE A 273 -2.54 -10.60 -9.47
N VAL A 274 -3.51 -10.01 -8.79
CA VAL A 274 -4.81 -10.67 -8.53
C VAL A 274 -5.50 -10.97 -9.85
N GLY A 275 -5.87 -12.24 -10.05
CA GLY A 275 -6.47 -12.74 -11.27
C GLY A 275 -5.46 -13.30 -12.30
N ASP A 276 -4.17 -13.11 -12.09
CA ASP A 276 -3.12 -13.71 -12.92
C ASP A 276 -2.70 -15.08 -12.36
N ALA A 277 -2.99 -16.14 -13.11
CA ALA A 277 -2.71 -17.53 -12.72
C ALA A 277 -1.20 -17.78 -12.50
N HIS A 278 -0.33 -17.03 -13.16
CA HIS A 278 1.13 -17.15 -13.00
C HIS A 278 1.58 -16.79 -11.57
N PHE A 279 0.90 -15.84 -10.92
CA PHE A 279 1.21 -15.40 -9.55
C PHE A 279 0.30 -16.01 -8.48
N LEU A 280 -0.53 -17.00 -8.87
CA LEU A 280 -1.36 -17.74 -7.94
C LEU A 280 -0.48 -18.72 -7.13
N LEU A 281 -0.59 -18.62 -5.81
CA LEU A 281 0.19 -19.42 -4.84
C LEU A 281 -0.65 -20.47 -4.12
N GLY A 282 -1.94 -20.48 -4.33
CA GLY A 282 -2.86 -21.42 -3.67
C GLY A 282 -4.22 -20.81 -3.36
N ASN A 283 -4.91 -21.41 -2.39
CA ASN A 283 -6.21 -20.96 -1.92
C ASN A 283 -6.34 -21.23 -0.42
N VAL A 284 -7.11 -20.42 0.31
CA VAL A 284 -7.25 -20.55 1.78
C VAL A 284 -7.78 -21.89 2.25
N GLU A 285 -8.44 -22.66 1.38
CA GLU A 285 -8.93 -24.03 1.70
C GLU A 285 -7.82 -25.08 1.63
N ARG A 286 -6.90 -24.94 0.69
CA ARG A 286 -5.81 -25.90 0.42
C ARG A 286 -4.47 -25.44 0.97
N GLY A 287 -4.35 -24.15 1.37
CA GLY A 287 -3.11 -23.57 1.83
C GLY A 287 -2.27 -22.96 0.70
N ILE A 288 -1.05 -22.56 1.05
CA ILE A 288 -0.05 -22.02 0.12
C ILE A 288 0.79 -23.18 -0.42
N ASP A 289 0.96 -23.23 -1.73
CA ASP A 289 2.00 -24.03 -2.37
C ASP A 289 3.36 -23.35 -2.11
N VAL A 290 4.10 -23.88 -1.15
CA VAL A 290 5.38 -23.32 -0.70
C VAL A 290 6.45 -23.35 -1.77
N GLN A 291 6.45 -24.41 -2.61
CA GLN A 291 7.40 -24.49 -3.71
C GLN A 291 7.10 -23.39 -4.74
N ARG A 292 5.85 -23.23 -5.13
CA ARG A 292 5.40 -22.15 -6.03
C ARG A 292 5.69 -20.76 -5.45
N GLN A 293 5.49 -20.56 -4.15
CA GLN A 293 5.81 -19.29 -3.47
C GLN A 293 7.30 -18.94 -3.60
N LYS A 294 8.20 -19.93 -3.42
CA LYS A 294 9.64 -19.73 -3.57
C LYS A 294 10.01 -19.44 -5.03
N GLU A 295 9.45 -20.16 -5.97
CA GLU A 295 9.69 -19.99 -7.42
C GLU A 295 9.29 -18.59 -7.88
N VAL A 296 8.06 -18.14 -7.55
CA VAL A 296 7.56 -16.82 -7.91
C VAL A 296 8.38 -15.71 -7.25
N ALA A 297 8.77 -15.86 -5.98
CA ALA A 297 9.63 -14.89 -5.31
C ALA A 297 11.00 -14.80 -5.99
N GLN A 298 11.62 -15.92 -6.33
CA GLN A 298 12.90 -15.98 -7.04
C GLN A 298 12.80 -15.39 -8.44
N GLU A 299 11.73 -15.68 -9.18
CA GLU A 299 11.48 -15.10 -10.50
C GLU A 299 11.40 -13.58 -10.43
N MET A 300 10.63 -13.04 -9.49
CA MET A 300 10.54 -11.59 -9.29
C MET A 300 11.90 -10.97 -8.95
N GLN A 301 12.72 -11.63 -8.13
CA GLN A 301 14.07 -11.17 -7.79
C GLN A 301 15.00 -11.21 -9.02
N ASN A 302 14.96 -12.29 -9.80
CA ASN A 302 15.78 -12.45 -11.00
C ASN A 302 15.45 -11.37 -12.03
N ALA A 303 14.17 -11.07 -12.24
CA ALA A 303 13.73 -10.01 -13.15
C ALA A 303 14.19 -8.61 -12.69
N MET A 304 14.50 -8.45 -11.41
CA MET A 304 15.00 -7.23 -10.80
C MET A 304 16.50 -7.26 -10.49
N ALA A 305 17.25 -8.25 -11.00
CA ALA A 305 18.68 -8.45 -10.71
C ALA A 305 19.55 -7.23 -11.08
N PHE A 306 19.14 -6.42 -12.07
CA PHE A 306 19.82 -5.17 -12.41
C PHE A 306 19.88 -4.18 -11.23
N CYS A 307 18.96 -4.24 -10.26
CA CYS A 307 19.07 -3.46 -9.04
C CYS A 307 20.26 -3.87 -8.18
N MET A 308 20.60 -5.16 -8.17
CA MET A 308 21.67 -5.69 -7.31
C MET A 308 23.06 -5.18 -7.73
N THR A 309 23.25 -4.77 -8.97
CA THR A 309 24.49 -4.17 -9.48
C THR A 309 24.56 -2.66 -9.24
N CYS A 310 23.50 -2.04 -8.71
CA CYS A 310 23.45 -0.61 -8.43
C CYS A 310 24.15 -0.29 -7.12
N ALA A 311 25.01 0.74 -7.10
CA ALA A 311 25.70 1.20 -5.89
C ALA A 311 24.75 1.59 -4.75
N ASP A 312 23.54 2.05 -5.07
CA ASP A 312 22.53 2.45 -4.09
C ASP A 312 21.72 1.27 -3.51
N PHE A 313 21.91 0.03 -4.01
CA PHE A 313 21.00 -1.09 -3.73
C PHE A 313 20.82 -1.39 -2.24
N SER A 314 21.90 -1.36 -1.46
CA SER A 314 21.87 -1.65 -0.01
C SER A 314 20.99 -0.67 0.77
N ALA A 315 21.01 0.61 0.41
CA ALA A 315 20.21 1.66 1.03
C ALA A 315 18.83 1.85 0.37
N CYS A 316 18.69 1.44 -0.91
CA CYS A 316 17.47 1.56 -1.69
C CYS A 316 16.54 0.34 -1.53
N GLY A 317 17.10 -0.89 -1.43
CA GLY A 317 16.37 -2.15 -1.39
C GLY A 317 15.75 -2.59 -2.72
N GLY A 318 16.08 -1.95 -3.84
CA GLY A 318 15.57 -2.24 -5.19
C GLY A 318 14.22 -1.63 -5.52
N ALA A 319 13.79 -1.74 -6.78
CA ALA A 319 12.51 -1.22 -7.27
C ALA A 319 11.39 -2.26 -7.17
N CYS A 320 10.16 -1.82 -7.39
CA CYS A 320 8.98 -2.69 -7.35
C CYS A 320 8.82 -3.50 -8.64
N TYR A 321 8.79 -4.81 -8.53
CA TYR A 321 8.58 -5.69 -9.67
C TYR A 321 7.25 -5.42 -10.39
N ALA A 322 6.16 -5.22 -9.66
CA ALA A 322 4.83 -5.03 -10.26
C ALA A 322 4.71 -3.78 -11.14
N ARG A 323 5.56 -2.77 -10.95
CA ARG A 323 5.59 -1.59 -11.82
C ARG A 323 6.33 -1.86 -13.13
N ARG A 324 7.26 -2.81 -13.11
CA ARG A 324 8.06 -3.20 -14.27
C ARG A 324 7.45 -4.35 -15.08
N ALA A 325 6.69 -5.22 -14.44
CA ALA A 325 6.09 -6.37 -15.10
C ALA A 325 5.27 -5.95 -16.32
N GLY A 326 5.57 -6.55 -17.48
CA GLY A 326 4.94 -6.23 -18.76
C GLY A 326 5.38 -4.90 -19.40
N GLN A 327 6.42 -4.22 -18.86
CA GLN A 327 6.95 -2.99 -19.42
C GLN A 327 8.31 -3.24 -20.06
N GLU A 328 8.43 -2.93 -21.34
CA GLU A 328 9.72 -3.00 -22.08
C GLU A 328 10.66 -1.82 -21.74
N SER A 329 10.07 -0.68 -21.30
CA SER A 329 10.85 0.53 -21.05
C SER A 329 11.45 0.58 -19.66
N PRO A 330 12.75 0.86 -19.51
CA PRO A 330 13.40 1.13 -18.23
C PRO A 330 12.92 2.43 -17.57
N ALA A 331 12.18 3.28 -18.27
CA ALA A 331 11.74 4.59 -17.79
C ALA A 331 10.85 4.52 -16.53
N VAL A 332 10.01 3.47 -16.39
CA VAL A 332 9.15 3.28 -15.22
C VAL A 332 9.99 3.07 -13.94
N SER A 333 11.09 2.35 -14.05
CA SER A 333 12.04 2.17 -12.94
C SER A 333 12.84 3.43 -12.64
N ALA A 334 13.08 4.30 -13.62
CA ALA A 334 13.85 5.51 -13.44
C ALA A 334 13.18 6.53 -12.50
N ALA A 335 11.86 6.72 -12.59
CA ALA A 335 11.12 7.58 -11.67
C ALA A 335 11.15 7.04 -10.22
N GLU A 336 11.08 5.72 -10.04
CA GLU A 336 11.22 5.10 -8.71
C GLU A 336 12.63 5.27 -8.15
N CYS A 337 13.66 5.12 -9.00
CA CYS A 337 15.04 5.40 -8.60
C CYS A 337 15.22 6.86 -8.20
N ALA A 338 14.65 7.81 -8.94
CA ALA A 338 14.70 9.24 -8.62
C ALA A 338 14.05 9.54 -7.25
N LEU A 339 12.84 9.00 -7.01
CA LEU A 339 12.14 9.09 -5.73
C LEU A 339 12.99 8.58 -4.57
N LYS A 340 13.53 7.36 -4.69
CA LYS A 340 14.30 6.71 -3.62
C LYS A 340 15.64 7.42 -3.36
N ARG A 341 16.34 7.84 -4.41
CA ARG A 341 17.57 8.63 -4.27
C ARG A 341 17.35 9.97 -3.59
N ALA A 342 16.27 10.67 -3.95
CA ALA A 342 15.89 11.90 -3.25
C ALA A 342 15.61 11.65 -1.77
N ALA A 343 14.89 10.56 -1.45
CA ALA A 343 14.60 10.17 -0.07
C ALA A 343 15.85 9.79 0.72
N MET A 344 16.81 9.06 0.12
CA MET A 344 18.08 8.71 0.75
C MET A 344 18.93 9.95 1.07
N ARG A 345 19.02 10.91 0.12
CA ARG A 345 19.71 12.18 0.38
C ARG A 345 19.07 12.95 1.53
N ALA A 346 17.75 13.02 1.56
CA ALA A 346 17.01 13.73 2.60
C ALA A 346 17.06 13.02 3.98
N ALA A 347 17.26 11.71 4.03
CA ALA A 347 17.37 10.95 5.26
C ALA A 347 18.80 11.00 5.86
N GLY A 348 19.82 11.28 5.06
CA GLY A 348 21.21 11.44 5.49
C GLY A 348 21.63 12.87 5.80
N SER A 349 20.76 13.84 5.51
CA SER A 349 20.92 15.25 5.85
C SER A 349 20.16 15.60 7.13
#